data_cadb204ee4c563405cb70a498aaecd3b
#
_entry.id   cadb204ee4c563405cb70a498aaecd3b
#
_cell.length_a   1.000
_cell.length_b   1.000
_cell.length_c   1.000
_cell.angle_alpha   90.00
_cell.angle_beta   90.00
_cell.angle_gamma   90.00
#
_symmetry.space_group_name_H-M   'P 1'
#
loop_
_entity.id
_entity.type
_entity.pdbx_description
1 polymer ?
#
loop_
_entity_poly.entity_id
_entity_poly.type
_entity_poly.pdbx_seq_one_letter_code
_entity_poly.pdbx_strand_id
1 'polypeptide(L)'
;SRTVARVRHYWSVFTQTDTMALLAWLPWLVVSLLSIYLLELLAHARRRLPPGPTPLPLIGSLHLVGNQPHRSLARLARIHGPLMSIRLGAVTTVVASSPDAAREILQKHDAVLASRFVNDAIGDHARVSVVWLPHGPLWRSLHKTMVTELFAPQRLDALQGLRSDKVRELVDHVTRLARDGAAVDVGRVAFTTSLNLLSGTIFSTDLTSLDDQGGSKEFQALVGEVMECGGCPNVSDFFPVLARADLQGLRRRLARLLARLHVVFDAEVDRRLRGREVGEPRKDHDDFLDVLLDVAARDGVKAGLDRETLRALFTDLFLAGSDTSSSTVEWVMAELLRNPSSMAKAHQELAQVIGSTQRVEESDIDQLPYLQAVVKETLRLHPPGPLLLPRQAQSDVQIASYIVPQGARVLVNLWAIGRDERIWPEPDKFMPERFLGRAMDFRVGDFEFIPFSAGRRVCPGMPLAIRTVHLVLATLLNQFKWKLPVEMERIGIDMTEKFGVTLTKAVPLCAIATPI
;
A
#
# COMPACT_ATOMS: atom_id res chain seq x y z
N SER A 1 -50.75 10.17 -50.13
CA SER A 1 -49.78 9.13 -50.54
C SER A 1 -48.52 9.69 -51.23
N ARG A 2 -48.65 10.77 -52.08
CA ARG A 2 -47.46 11.37 -52.76
C ARG A 2 -46.59 12.24 -51.83
N THR A 3 -47.08 12.80 -50.76
CA THR A 3 -46.36 13.66 -49.81
C THR A 3 -45.43 12.86 -48.90
N VAL A 4 -45.84 11.65 -48.45
CA VAL A 4 -45.06 10.76 -47.61
C VAL A 4 -43.85 10.17 -48.35
N ALA A 5 -44.02 9.90 -49.65
CA ALA A 5 -42.93 9.41 -50.51
C ALA A 5 -41.84 10.48 -50.74
N ARG A 6 -42.22 11.77 -50.85
CA ARG A 6 -41.28 12.89 -50.98
C ARG A 6 -40.49 13.13 -49.68
N VAL A 7 -41.12 13.05 -48.52
CA VAL A 7 -40.42 13.21 -47.22
C VAL A 7 -39.43 12.07 -46.99
N ARG A 8 -39.79 10.80 -47.29
CA ARG A 8 -38.86 9.68 -47.22
C ARG A 8 -37.64 9.82 -48.16
N HIS A 9 -37.88 10.36 -49.36
CA HIS A 9 -36.77 10.57 -50.30
C HIS A 9 -35.85 11.71 -49.87
N TYR A 10 -36.38 12.79 -49.27
CA TYR A 10 -35.54 13.84 -48.68
C TYR A 10 -34.71 13.36 -47.48
N TRP A 11 -35.28 12.55 -46.58
CA TRP A 11 -34.53 11.97 -45.45
C TRP A 11 -33.46 10.95 -45.90
N SER A 12 -33.72 10.16 -46.93
CA SER A 12 -32.72 9.20 -47.43
C SER A 12 -31.56 9.89 -48.13
N VAL A 13 -31.82 10.99 -48.82
CA VAL A 13 -30.73 11.77 -49.50
C VAL A 13 -29.93 12.56 -48.46
N PHE A 14 -30.56 13.11 -47.41
CA PHE A 14 -29.86 13.83 -46.35
C PHE A 14 -28.96 12.90 -45.53
N THR A 15 -29.40 11.71 -45.14
CA THR A 15 -28.61 10.73 -44.43
C THR A 15 -27.46 10.14 -45.28
N GLN A 16 -27.67 10.04 -46.59
CA GLN A 16 -26.64 9.48 -47.49
C GLN A 16 -25.52 10.49 -47.83
N THR A 17 -25.86 11.79 -47.93
CA THR A 17 -24.86 12.86 -48.10
C THR A 17 -24.02 13.08 -46.85
N ASP A 18 -24.63 13.02 -45.65
CA ASP A 18 -23.89 13.16 -44.38
C ASP A 18 -22.96 11.97 -44.13
N THR A 19 -23.37 10.73 -44.45
CA THR A 19 -22.52 9.55 -44.32
C THR A 19 -21.36 9.55 -45.34
N MET A 20 -21.58 10.01 -46.58
CA MET A 20 -20.51 10.15 -47.58
C MET A 20 -19.53 11.27 -47.22
N ALA A 21 -19.99 12.37 -46.65
CA ALA A 21 -19.15 13.45 -46.16
C ALA A 21 -18.31 12.99 -44.96
N LEU A 22 -18.89 12.26 -43.97
CA LEU A 22 -18.17 11.67 -42.85
C LEU A 22 -17.13 10.65 -43.33
N LEU A 23 -17.44 9.81 -44.31
CA LEU A 23 -16.49 8.84 -44.87
C LEU A 23 -15.34 9.53 -45.62
N ALA A 24 -15.53 10.71 -46.20
CA ALA A 24 -14.48 11.48 -46.89
C ALA A 24 -13.45 12.06 -45.89
N TRP A 25 -13.83 12.31 -44.62
CA TRP A 25 -12.93 12.79 -43.59
C TRP A 25 -12.14 11.67 -42.89
N LEU A 26 -12.60 10.42 -42.99
CA LEU A 26 -11.98 9.27 -42.33
C LEU A 26 -10.49 9.05 -42.77
N PRO A 27 -10.13 9.12 -44.07
CA PRO A 27 -8.73 9.01 -44.48
C PRO A 27 -7.84 10.12 -43.92
N TRP A 28 -8.34 11.36 -43.89
CA TRP A 28 -7.61 12.49 -43.31
C TRP A 28 -7.40 12.37 -41.81
N LEU A 29 -8.40 11.86 -41.11
CA LEU A 29 -8.30 11.54 -39.67
C LEU A 29 -7.23 10.46 -39.43
N VAL A 30 -7.24 9.39 -40.23
CA VAL A 30 -6.25 8.30 -40.15
C VAL A 30 -4.85 8.82 -40.47
N VAL A 31 -4.67 9.61 -41.52
CA VAL A 31 -3.36 10.21 -41.89
C VAL A 31 -2.86 11.13 -40.76
N SER A 32 -3.75 11.96 -40.20
CA SER A 32 -3.41 12.85 -39.08
C SER A 32 -2.98 12.07 -37.84
N LEU A 33 -3.71 11.02 -37.46
CA LEU A 33 -3.38 10.14 -36.36
C LEU A 33 -2.05 9.40 -36.58
N LEU A 34 -1.81 8.89 -37.80
CA LEU A 34 -0.54 8.25 -38.17
C LEU A 34 0.62 9.24 -38.13
N SER A 35 0.42 10.46 -38.60
CA SER A 35 1.44 11.52 -38.59
C SER A 35 1.80 11.92 -37.16
N ILE A 36 0.80 12.12 -36.31
CA ILE A 36 0.99 12.40 -34.88
C ILE A 36 1.75 11.25 -34.21
N TYR A 37 1.35 10.01 -34.48
CA TYR A 37 2.02 8.82 -33.96
C TYR A 37 3.48 8.74 -34.39
N LEU A 38 3.77 8.98 -35.66
CA LEU A 38 5.14 8.97 -36.17
C LEU A 38 6.00 10.06 -35.55
N LEU A 39 5.44 11.28 -35.39
CA LEU A 39 6.11 12.38 -34.69
C LEU A 39 6.39 12.03 -33.22
N GLU A 40 5.44 11.39 -32.56
CA GLU A 40 5.61 10.91 -31.18
C GLU A 40 6.70 9.84 -31.06
N LEU A 41 6.76 8.87 -32.00
CA LEU A 41 7.82 7.86 -32.05
C LEU A 41 9.20 8.50 -32.27
N LEU A 42 9.31 9.46 -33.19
CA LEU A 42 10.54 10.19 -33.43
C LEU A 42 10.98 11.02 -32.22
N ALA A 43 10.03 11.68 -31.54
CA ALA A 43 10.29 12.41 -30.31
C ALA A 43 10.72 11.47 -29.16
N HIS A 44 10.12 10.28 -29.07
CA HIS A 44 10.48 9.25 -28.09
C HIS A 44 11.90 8.72 -28.34
N ALA A 45 12.25 8.40 -29.58
CA ALA A 45 13.58 7.93 -29.96
C ALA A 45 14.69 8.95 -29.69
N ARG A 46 14.40 10.26 -29.77
CA ARG A 46 15.35 11.34 -29.48
C ARG A 46 15.61 11.57 -27.97
N ARG A 47 14.75 11.10 -27.09
CA ARG A 47 14.81 11.42 -25.63
C ARG A 47 15.79 10.61 -24.82
N ARG A 48 16.53 9.66 -25.39
CA ARG A 48 17.42 8.73 -24.66
C ARG A 48 16.76 8.09 -23.45
N LEU A 49 15.46 7.74 -23.57
CA LEU A 49 14.74 7.05 -22.52
C LEU A 49 15.32 5.64 -22.30
N PRO A 50 15.15 5.05 -21.09
CA PRO A 50 15.42 3.62 -20.91
C PRO A 50 14.67 2.76 -21.93
N PRO A 51 15.22 1.61 -22.36
CA PRO A 51 14.57 0.73 -23.32
C PRO A 51 13.18 0.29 -22.83
N GLY A 52 12.31 -0.07 -23.77
CA GLY A 52 10.95 -0.48 -23.43
C GLY A 52 10.14 -0.93 -24.63
N PRO A 53 8.91 -1.42 -24.42
CA PRO A 53 8.04 -1.84 -25.50
C PRO A 53 7.62 -0.65 -26.37
N THR A 54 7.52 -0.89 -27.68
CA THR A 54 7.01 0.11 -28.63
C THR A 54 5.55 0.45 -28.27
N PRO A 55 5.25 1.72 -27.97
CA PRO A 55 3.89 2.12 -27.58
C PRO A 55 2.94 2.10 -28.79
N LEU A 56 1.71 1.64 -28.59
CA LEU A 56 0.63 1.80 -29.56
C LEU A 56 0.11 3.25 -29.57
N PRO A 57 -0.50 3.69 -30.68
CA PRO A 57 -1.14 5.00 -30.76
C PRO A 57 -2.16 5.17 -29.62
N LEU A 58 -2.23 6.35 -29.02
CA LEU A 58 -3.13 6.76 -27.93
C LEU A 58 -2.93 5.98 -26.63
N ILE A 59 -3.15 4.67 -26.64
CA ILE A 59 -3.13 3.85 -25.41
C ILE A 59 -1.72 3.53 -24.90
N GLY A 60 -0.70 3.74 -25.74
CA GLY A 60 0.66 3.36 -25.38
C GLY A 60 0.77 1.85 -25.16
N SER A 61 1.28 1.47 -24.03
CA SER A 61 1.50 0.06 -23.64
C SER A 61 0.53 -0.41 -22.53
N LEU A 62 -0.61 0.24 -22.35
CA LEU A 62 -1.62 -0.14 -21.32
C LEU A 62 -2.07 -1.59 -21.47
N HIS A 63 -2.19 -2.10 -22.70
CA HIS A 63 -2.58 -3.48 -23.00
C HIS A 63 -1.60 -4.54 -22.47
N LEU A 64 -0.36 -4.15 -22.12
CA LEU A 64 0.67 -5.06 -21.59
C LEU A 64 0.63 -5.18 -20.07
N VAL A 65 -0.05 -4.28 -19.36
CA VAL A 65 0.00 -4.18 -17.89
C VAL A 65 -0.99 -5.12 -17.22
N GLY A 66 -2.24 -5.14 -17.67
CA GLY A 66 -3.28 -6.03 -17.13
C GLY A 66 -3.62 -5.76 -15.64
N ASN A 67 -4.24 -6.75 -14.97
CA ASN A 67 -4.75 -6.63 -13.60
C ASN A 67 -3.67 -6.88 -12.52
N GLN A 68 -2.51 -7.38 -12.89
CA GLN A 68 -1.37 -7.62 -12.00
C GLN A 68 -0.13 -6.88 -12.52
N PRO A 69 -0.09 -5.54 -12.40
CA PRO A 69 0.94 -4.71 -13.00
C PRO A 69 2.34 -5.06 -12.52
N HIS A 70 2.53 -5.41 -11.24
CA HIS A 70 3.82 -5.83 -10.68
C HIS A 70 4.41 -7.04 -11.43
N ARG A 71 3.59 -8.04 -11.76
CA ARG A 71 4.01 -9.24 -12.50
C ARG A 71 4.23 -8.94 -13.98
N SER A 72 3.36 -8.15 -14.60
CA SER A 72 3.50 -7.77 -16.01
C SER A 72 4.74 -6.91 -16.24
N LEU A 73 5.01 -5.94 -15.36
CA LEU A 73 6.21 -5.12 -15.41
C LEU A 73 7.48 -5.94 -15.13
N ALA A 74 7.43 -6.95 -14.26
CA ALA A 74 8.55 -7.88 -14.06
C ALA A 74 8.87 -8.69 -15.32
N ARG A 75 7.85 -9.18 -16.04
CA ARG A 75 8.05 -9.89 -17.33
C ARG A 75 8.65 -8.96 -18.38
N LEU A 76 8.17 -7.72 -18.47
CA LEU A 76 8.72 -6.74 -19.41
C LEU A 76 10.17 -6.37 -19.07
N ALA A 77 10.52 -6.28 -17.80
CA ALA A 77 11.88 -6.00 -17.36
C ALA A 77 12.88 -7.12 -17.74
N ARG A 78 12.44 -8.37 -17.81
CA ARG A 78 13.28 -9.48 -18.32
C ARG A 78 13.63 -9.33 -19.80
N ILE A 79 12.78 -8.66 -20.58
CA ILE A 79 12.97 -8.44 -22.03
C ILE A 79 13.74 -7.15 -22.29
N HIS A 80 13.37 -6.06 -21.62
CA HIS A 80 13.86 -4.72 -21.92
C HIS A 80 14.97 -4.24 -20.98
N GLY A 81 15.26 -4.98 -19.92
CA GLY A 81 16.28 -4.65 -18.93
C GLY A 81 15.73 -4.15 -17.61
N PRO A 82 16.61 -4.08 -16.58
CA PRO A 82 16.20 -3.79 -15.19
C PRO A 82 15.77 -2.35 -14.95
N LEU A 83 16.15 -1.42 -15.83
CA LEU A 83 15.63 -0.06 -15.88
C LEU A 83 14.98 0.10 -17.25
N MET A 84 13.66 0.18 -17.28
CA MET A 84 12.91 0.29 -18.53
C MET A 84 11.94 1.47 -18.50
N SER A 85 11.54 1.94 -19.70
CA SER A 85 10.47 2.91 -19.86
C SER A 85 9.26 2.27 -20.52
N ILE A 86 8.06 2.65 -20.08
CA ILE A 86 6.79 2.21 -20.65
C ILE A 86 5.86 3.43 -20.76
N ARG A 87 5.13 3.52 -21.84
CA ARG A 87 4.15 4.58 -22.04
C ARG A 87 2.76 4.06 -21.64
N LEU A 88 2.16 4.63 -20.62
CA LEU A 88 0.81 4.27 -20.15
C LEU A 88 -0.15 5.40 -20.52
N GLY A 89 -0.88 5.24 -21.63
CA GLY A 89 -1.63 6.32 -22.24
C GLY A 89 -0.72 7.47 -22.66
N ALA A 90 -0.92 8.66 -22.11
CA ALA A 90 -0.09 9.85 -22.33
C ALA A 90 1.11 9.94 -21.36
N VAL A 91 1.20 9.09 -20.34
CA VAL A 91 2.17 9.20 -19.25
C VAL A 91 3.39 8.32 -19.49
N THR A 92 4.58 8.93 -19.55
CA THR A 92 5.85 8.20 -19.51
C THR A 92 6.09 7.66 -18.11
N THR A 93 6.30 6.35 -18.00
CA THR A 93 6.57 5.66 -16.75
C THR A 93 7.91 4.94 -16.83
N VAL A 94 8.80 5.18 -15.87
CA VAL A 94 10.08 4.48 -15.75
C VAL A 94 9.97 3.47 -14.62
N VAL A 95 10.43 2.25 -14.85
CA VAL A 95 10.33 1.14 -13.90
C VAL A 95 11.72 0.59 -13.61
N ALA A 96 12.10 0.59 -12.34
CA ALA A 96 13.30 -0.08 -11.84
C ALA A 96 12.93 -1.44 -11.26
N SER A 97 13.60 -2.49 -11.74
CA SER A 97 13.35 -3.89 -11.37
C SER A 97 14.64 -4.62 -10.94
N SER A 98 15.66 -3.87 -10.51
CA SER A 98 16.88 -4.43 -9.90
C SER A 98 17.33 -3.58 -8.72
N PRO A 99 18.15 -4.14 -7.79
CA PRO A 99 18.71 -3.40 -6.66
C PRO A 99 19.49 -2.15 -7.08
N ASP A 100 20.32 -2.25 -8.12
CA ASP A 100 21.13 -1.13 -8.59
C ASP A 100 20.25 0.00 -9.16
N ALA A 101 19.24 -0.32 -9.98
CA ALA A 101 18.30 0.67 -10.49
C ALA A 101 17.47 1.30 -9.35
N ALA A 102 17.09 0.50 -8.35
CA ALA A 102 16.40 1.00 -7.16
C ALA A 102 17.30 1.95 -6.34
N ARG A 103 18.59 1.63 -6.17
CA ARG A 103 19.58 2.48 -5.49
C ARG A 103 19.77 3.82 -6.20
N GLU A 104 19.84 3.83 -7.53
CA GLU A 104 19.90 5.07 -8.31
C GLU A 104 18.70 5.98 -8.01
N ILE A 105 17.47 5.42 -8.01
CA ILE A 105 16.22 6.17 -7.81
C ILE A 105 16.02 6.60 -6.36
N LEU A 106 16.23 5.68 -5.41
CA LEU A 106 15.82 5.87 -4.02
C LEU A 106 16.90 6.51 -3.15
N GLN A 107 18.16 6.50 -3.58
CA GLN A 107 19.29 7.02 -2.82
C GLN A 107 20.06 8.10 -3.57
N LYS A 108 20.60 7.79 -4.77
CA LYS A 108 21.48 8.72 -5.47
C LYS A 108 20.73 9.94 -6.03
N HIS A 109 19.55 9.72 -6.64
CA HIS A 109 18.73 10.77 -7.22
C HIS A 109 17.46 11.07 -6.41
N ASP A 110 17.46 10.69 -5.14
CA ASP A 110 16.31 10.81 -4.24
C ASP A 110 15.78 12.25 -4.14
N ALA A 111 16.65 13.27 -4.15
CA ALA A 111 16.23 14.67 -4.06
C ALA A 111 15.27 15.08 -5.19
N VAL A 112 15.50 14.61 -6.40
CA VAL A 112 14.70 14.92 -7.60
C VAL A 112 13.50 13.98 -7.74
N LEU A 113 13.61 12.76 -7.18
CA LEU A 113 12.63 11.69 -7.31
C LEU A 113 11.80 11.45 -6.04
N ALA A 114 11.93 12.31 -5.00
CA ALA A 114 11.18 12.16 -3.76
C ALA A 114 9.72 12.62 -3.85
N SER A 115 9.33 13.39 -4.85
CA SER A 115 7.93 13.81 -5.03
C SER A 115 7.06 12.65 -5.50
N ARG A 116 5.76 12.70 -5.20
CA ARG A 116 4.79 11.68 -5.57
C ARG A 116 4.13 11.99 -6.91
N PHE A 117 3.91 10.97 -7.70
CA PHE A 117 2.94 11.01 -8.78
C PHE A 117 1.57 10.73 -8.15
N VAL A 118 0.75 11.76 -8.09
CA VAL A 118 -0.56 11.69 -7.42
C VAL A 118 -1.59 11.17 -8.41
N ASN A 119 -2.29 10.10 -8.04
CA ASN A 119 -3.42 9.60 -8.80
C ASN A 119 -4.60 10.59 -8.71
N ASP A 120 -5.32 10.80 -9.80
CA ASP A 120 -6.43 11.76 -9.88
C ASP A 120 -7.54 11.48 -8.85
N ALA A 121 -7.79 10.22 -8.52
CA ALA A 121 -8.77 9.84 -7.50
C ALA A 121 -8.47 10.44 -6.11
N ILE A 122 -7.20 10.67 -5.76
CA ILE A 122 -6.80 11.20 -4.45
C ILE A 122 -7.29 12.65 -4.26
N GLY A 123 -7.42 13.42 -5.35
CA GLY A 123 -8.01 14.74 -5.33
C GLY A 123 -7.35 15.71 -4.35
N ASP A 124 -8.17 16.49 -3.64
CA ASP A 124 -7.70 17.52 -2.71
C ASP A 124 -6.96 16.96 -1.49
N HIS A 125 -7.24 15.72 -1.10
CA HIS A 125 -6.51 15.05 -0.01
C HIS A 125 -4.98 15.09 -0.21
N ALA A 126 -4.51 15.03 -1.45
CA ALA A 126 -3.09 15.07 -1.77
C ALA A 126 -2.38 16.36 -1.34
N ARG A 127 -3.12 17.46 -1.12
CA ARG A 127 -2.55 18.77 -0.78
C ARG A 127 -2.04 18.85 0.67
N VAL A 128 -2.54 17.98 1.53
CA VAL A 128 -2.25 17.97 2.98
C VAL A 128 -1.79 16.60 3.48
N SER A 129 -1.88 15.54 2.69
CA SER A 129 -1.48 14.17 3.03
C SER A 129 0.05 14.02 3.03
N VAL A 130 0.62 13.54 4.12
CA VAL A 130 2.06 13.26 4.21
C VAL A 130 2.51 12.18 3.22
N VAL A 131 1.61 11.31 2.82
CA VAL A 131 1.86 10.26 1.81
C VAL A 131 2.04 10.87 0.41
N TRP A 132 1.19 11.85 0.04
CA TRP A 132 1.08 12.38 -1.32
C TRP A 132 1.75 13.74 -1.54
N LEU A 133 1.95 14.54 -0.50
CA LEU A 133 2.63 15.83 -0.59
C LEU A 133 3.95 15.74 -1.35
N PRO A 134 4.30 16.74 -2.19
CA PRO A 134 5.63 16.85 -2.76
C PRO A 134 6.68 17.06 -1.65
N HIS A 135 7.94 16.74 -1.97
CA HIS A 135 9.05 16.99 -1.04
C HIS A 135 9.26 18.50 -0.85
N GLY A 136 8.61 19.08 0.17
CA GLY A 136 8.58 20.50 0.47
C GLY A 136 8.57 20.80 1.97
N PRO A 137 8.43 22.07 2.37
CA PRO A 137 8.45 22.48 3.78
C PRO A 137 7.38 21.81 4.63
N LEU A 138 6.12 21.78 4.16
CA LEU A 138 5.01 21.16 4.88
C LEU A 138 5.26 19.66 5.07
N TRP A 139 5.66 18.95 4.00
CA TRP A 139 6.00 17.54 4.10
C TRP A 139 7.11 17.29 5.15
N ARG A 140 8.17 18.11 5.16
CA ARG A 140 9.27 17.96 6.13
C ARG A 140 8.79 18.17 7.56
N SER A 141 7.90 19.16 7.78
CA SER A 141 7.33 19.43 9.11
C SER A 141 6.51 18.23 9.59
N LEU A 142 5.53 17.77 8.82
CA LEU A 142 4.68 16.64 9.17
C LEU A 142 5.47 15.35 9.36
N HIS A 143 6.39 15.05 8.44
CA HIS A 143 7.24 13.87 8.54
C HIS A 143 8.13 13.90 9.79
N LYS A 144 8.72 15.05 10.11
CA LYS A 144 9.50 15.24 11.34
C LYS A 144 8.63 14.96 12.56
N THR A 145 7.46 15.59 12.66
CA THR A 145 6.53 15.39 13.79
C THR A 145 6.17 13.92 13.96
N MET A 146 5.85 13.21 12.88
CA MET A 146 5.58 11.77 12.94
C MET A 146 6.77 10.96 13.47
N VAL A 147 7.98 11.23 12.98
CA VAL A 147 9.18 10.48 13.37
C VAL A 147 9.58 10.76 14.81
N THR A 148 9.47 12.02 15.28
CA THR A 148 9.91 12.41 16.64
C THR A 148 8.83 12.16 17.71
N GLU A 149 7.55 12.32 17.38
CA GLU A 149 6.48 12.31 18.37
C GLU A 149 5.64 11.02 18.37
N LEU A 150 5.59 10.30 17.23
CA LEU A 150 4.82 9.07 17.12
C LEU A 150 5.71 7.83 17.05
N PHE A 151 6.72 7.84 16.19
CA PHE A 151 7.53 6.65 15.90
C PHE A 151 8.91 6.64 16.56
N ALA A 152 9.20 7.61 17.43
CA ALA A 152 10.44 7.62 18.21
C ALA A 152 10.51 6.40 19.14
N PRO A 153 11.68 5.78 19.33
CA PRO A 153 11.84 4.60 20.18
C PRO A 153 11.21 4.77 21.57
N GLN A 154 11.47 5.89 22.23
CA GLN A 154 10.94 6.19 23.58
C GLN A 154 9.40 6.24 23.61
N ARG A 155 8.76 6.78 22.56
CA ARG A 155 7.30 6.79 22.44
C ARG A 155 6.75 5.38 22.21
N LEU A 156 7.41 4.61 21.36
CA LEU A 156 7.01 3.22 21.13
C LEU A 156 7.20 2.36 22.39
N ASP A 157 8.27 2.58 23.15
CA ASP A 157 8.50 1.85 24.41
C ASP A 157 7.43 2.20 25.46
N ALA A 158 7.07 3.48 25.60
CA ALA A 158 5.98 3.92 26.50
C ALA A 158 4.62 3.29 26.15
N LEU A 159 4.38 2.92 24.90
CA LEU A 159 3.14 2.30 24.42
C LEU A 159 3.21 0.75 24.37
N GLN A 160 4.23 0.13 24.95
CA GLN A 160 4.36 -1.34 24.99
C GLN A 160 3.16 -1.99 25.71
N GLY A 161 2.70 -1.42 26.83
CA GLY A 161 1.54 -1.90 27.56
C GLY A 161 0.27 -1.96 26.70
N LEU A 162 0.02 -0.88 25.92
CA LEU A 162 -1.12 -0.84 24.99
C LEU A 162 -1.05 -1.99 23.97
N ARG A 163 0.13 -2.22 23.39
CA ARG A 163 0.30 -3.31 22.41
C ARG A 163 0.07 -4.68 23.03
N SER A 164 0.60 -4.91 24.23
CA SER A 164 0.39 -6.15 24.98
C SER A 164 -1.10 -6.37 25.31
N ASP A 165 -1.83 -5.31 25.66
CA ASP A 165 -3.26 -5.39 25.94
C ASP A 165 -4.06 -5.75 24.68
N LYS A 166 -3.78 -5.12 23.55
CA LYS A 166 -4.47 -5.42 22.27
C LYS A 166 -4.18 -6.83 21.78
N VAL A 167 -2.98 -7.33 21.98
CA VAL A 167 -2.64 -8.72 21.62
C VAL A 167 -3.32 -9.71 22.58
N ARG A 168 -3.51 -9.36 23.86
CA ARG A 168 -4.29 -10.17 24.79
C ARG A 168 -5.76 -10.26 24.38
N GLU A 169 -6.39 -9.14 24.00
CA GLU A 169 -7.76 -9.13 23.45
C GLU A 169 -7.89 -10.04 22.24
N LEU A 170 -6.88 -10.03 21.34
CA LEU A 170 -6.81 -10.95 20.19
C LEU A 170 -6.76 -12.42 20.64
N VAL A 171 -5.89 -12.76 21.60
CA VAL A 171 -5.79 -14.12 22.14
C VAL A 171 -7.12 -14.58 22.75
N ASP A 172 -7.76 -13.74 23.55
CA ASP A 172 -9.05 -14.03 24.17
C ASP A 172 -10.13 -14.28 23.12
N HIS A 173 -10.17 -13.49 22.05
CA HIS A 173 -11.10 -13.68 20.94
C HIS A 173 -10.84 -15.01 20.19
N VAL A 174 -9.58 -15.29 19.84
CA VAL A 174 -9.20 -16.54 19.16
C VAL A 174 -9.49 -17.76 20.05
N THR A 175 -9.27 -17.63 21.37
CA THR A 175 -9.59 -18.71 22.34
C THR A 175 -11.09 -19.01 22.38
N ARG A 176 -11.96 -18.01 22.30
CA ARG A 176 -13.41 -18.22 22.20
C ARG A 176 -13.78 -18.96 20.93
N LEU A 177 -13.28 -18.51 19.77
CA LEU A 177 -13.52 -19.19 18.49
C LEU A 177 -12.99 -20.63 18.49
N ALA A 178 -11.83 -20.88 19.11
CA ALA A 178 -11.27 -22.23 19.23
C ALA A 178 -12.15 -23.17 20.07
N ARG A 179 -12.74 -22.67 21.16
CA ARG A 179 -13.69 -23.45 22.00
C ARG A 179 -14.95 -23.83 21.22
N ASP A 180 -15.41 -22.94 20.37
CA ASP A 180 -16.60 -23.16 19.53
C ASP A 180 -16.27 -24.00 18.26
N GLY A 181 -15.00 -24.36 18.05
CA GLY A 181 -14.53 -25.04 16.84
C GLY A 181 -14.69 -24.19 15.57
N ALA A 182 -14.84 -22.88 15.72
CA ALA A 182 -15.04 -21.95 14.62
C ALA A 182 -13.72 -21.58 13.95
N ALA A 183 -13.76 -21.37 12.63
CA ALA A 183 -12.60 -20.88 11.89
C ALA A 183 -12.34 -19.39 12.19
N VAL A 184 -11.07 -19.05 12.37
CA VAL A 184 -10.56 -17.70 12.54
C VAL A 184 -10.27 -17.12 11.16
N ASP A 185 -10.89 -16.00 10.81
CA ASP A 185 -10.48 -15.15 9.69
C ASP A 185 -9.24 -14.35 10.12
N VAL A 186 -8.06 -14.85 9.72
CA VAL A 186 -6.77 -14.32 10.17
C VAL A 186 -6.58 -12.87 9.74
N GLY A 187 -6.94 -12.55 8.48
CA GLY A 187 -6.82 -11.18 7.95
C GLY A 187 -7.68 -10.20 8.75
N ARG A 188 -8.93 -10.57 9.05
CA ARG A 188 -9.86 -9.73 9.79
C ARG A 188 -9.41 -9.48 11.24
N VAL A 189 -9.03 -10.50 11.97
CA VAL A 189 -8.60 -10.32 13.37
C VAL A 189 -7.31 -9.53 13.47
N ALA A 190 -6.36 -9.75 12.55
CA ALA A 190 -5.14 -8.96 12.46
C ALA A 190 -5.42 -7.48 12.10
N PHE A 191 -6.38 -7.22 11.20
CA PHE A 191 -6.79 -5.87 10.83
C PHE A 191 -7.40 -5.13 12.03
N THR A 192 -8.38 -5.73 12.71
CA THR A 192 -9.02 -5.12 13.87
C THR A 192 -8.02 -4.83 14.98
N THR A 193 -7.11 -5.78 15.26
CA THR A 193 -6.05 -5.58 16.27
C THR A 193 -5.12 -4.43 15.88
N SER A 194 -4.65 -4.37 14.63
CA SER A 194 -3.78 -3.30 14.15
C SER A 194 -4.47 -1.93 14.18
N LEU A 195 -5.76 -1.89 13.83
CA LEU A 195 -6.57 -0.69 13.83
C LEU A 195 -6.76 -0.15 15.26
N ASN A 196 -7.12 -1.03 16.22
CA ASN A 196 -7.29 -0.64 17.62
C ASN A 196 -5.98 -0.24 18.30
N LEU A 197 -4.87 -0.87 17.89
CA LEU A 197 -3.55 -0.47 18.32
C LEU A 197 -3.23 0.96 17.85
N LEU A 198 -3.54 1.29 16.61
CA LEU A 198 -3.38 2.65 16.09
C LEU A 198 -4.32 3.65 16.76
N SER A 199 -5.59 3.31 16.91
CA SER A 199 -6.56 4.19 17.55
C SER A 199 -6.24 4.43 19.02
N GLY A 200 -5.80 3.41 19.74
CA GLY A 200 -5.29 3.55 21.11
C GLY A 200 -4.05 4.44 21.18
N THR A 201 -3.13 4.31 20.21
CA THR A 201 -1.92 5.16 20.13
C THR A 201 -2.25 6.62 19.80
N ILE A 202 -3.24 6.85 18.93
CA ILE A 202 -3.57 8.20 18.43
C ILE A 202 -4.60 8.90 19.30
N PHE A 203 -5.63 8.18 19.77
CA PHE A 203 -6.80 8.74 20.44
C PHE A 203 -7.03 8.21 21.86
N SER A 204 -6.25 7.23 22.32
CA SER A 204 -6.45 6.47 23.57
C SER A 204 -7.84 5.83 23.67
N THR A 205 -8.45 5.48 22.54
CA THR A 205 -9.75 4.81 22.43
C THR A 205 -9.73 3.76 21.33
N ASP A 206 -10.59 2.74 21.45
CA ASP A 206 -10.81 1.78 20.39
C ASP A 206 -11.88 2.28 19.44
N LEU A 207 -11.60 2.22 18.14
CA LEU A 207 -12.58 2.56 17.09
C LEU A 207 -13.41 1.35 16.66
N THR A 208 -12.95 0.12 16.99
CA THR A 208 -13.60 -1.13 16.58
C THR A 208 -13.49 -2.17 17.71
N SER A 209 -14.25 -3.25 17.60
CA SER A 209 -14.16 -4.39 18.53
C SER A 209 -14.08 -5.69 17.74
N LEU A 210 -13.31 -6.65 18.24
CA LEU A 210 -13.24 -8.01 17.68
C LEU A 210 -14.59 -8.75 17.78
N ASP A 211 -15.39 -8.41 18.79
CA ASP A 211 -16.68 -9.04 19.07
C ASP A 211 -17.87 -8.28 18.45
N ASP A 212 -17.70 -7.02 18.09
CA ASP A 212 -18.75 -6.23 17.45
C ASP A 212 -18.94 -6.63 15.99
N GLN A 213 -20.11 -7.18 15.71
CA GLN A 213 -20.49 -7.58 14.34
C GLN A 213 -21.11 -6.45 13.49
N GLY A 214 -21.40 -5.29 14.09
CA GLY A 214 -22.04 -4.14 13.45
C GLY A 214 -21.06 -3.04 13.06
N GLY A 215 -20.79 -2.11 13.99
CA GLY A 215 -19.98 -0.91 13.74
C GLY A 215 -18.53 -1.18 13.37
N SER A 216 -17.94 -2.24 13.95
CA SER A 216 -16.59 -2.68 13.62
C SER A 216 -16.45 -3.12 12.15
N LYS A 217 -17.43 -3.88 11.65
CA LYS A 217 -17.46 -4.28 10.23
C LYS A 217 -17.66 -3.09 9.31
N GLU A 218 -18.48 -2.12 9.70
CA GLU A 218 -18.74 -0.94 8.88
C GLU A 218 -17.48 -0.08 8.75
N PHE A 219 -16.73 0.15 9.84
CA PHE A 219 -15.49 0.93 9.78
C PHE A 219 -14.40 0.19 8.99
N GLN A 220 -14.26 -1.13 9.18
CA GLN A 220 -13.34 -1.96 8.40
C GLN A 220 -13.70 -1.95 6.91
N ALA A 221 -14.98 -2.09 6.59
CA ALA A 221 -15.45 -2.01 5.21
C ALA A 221 -15.15 -0.64 4.59
N LEU A 222 -15.36 0.45 5.36
CA LEU A 222 -15.05 1.81 4.91
C LEU A 222 -13.56 1.98 4.60
N VAL A 223 -12.66 1.50 5.47
CA VAL A 223 -11.20 1.53 5.21
C VAL A 223 -10.88 0.70 3.97
N GLY A 224 -11.43 -0.50 3.84
CA GLY A 224 -11.26 -1.36 2.66
C GLY A 224 -11.73 -0.69 1.37
N GLU A 225 -12.90 -0.02 1.38
CA GLU A 225 -13.41 0.72 0.23
C GLU A 225 -12.53 1.91 -0.16
N VAL A 226 -11.94 2.62 0.81
CA VAL A 226 -10.99 3.71 0.55
C VAL A 226 -9.74 3.16 -0.13
N MET A 227 -9.16 2.07 0.40
CA MET A 227 -7.97 1.42 -0.16
C MET A 227 -8.23 0.86 -1.56
N GLU A 228 -9.38 0.24 -1.78
CA GLU A 228 -9.77 -0.25 -3.10
C GLU A 228 -9.94 0.90 -4.09
N CYS A 229 -10.69 1.94 -3.72
CA CYS A 229 -10.93 3.11 -4.58
C CYS A 229 -9.63 3.86 -4.92
N GLY A 230 -8.73 4.04 -3.94
CA GLY A 230 -7.42 4.66 -4.14
C GLY A 230 -6.46 3.85 -5.00
N GLY A 231 -6.64 2.51 -5.05
CA GLY A 231 -5.84 1.59 -5.84
C GLY A 231 -6.41 1.26 -7.22
N CYS A 232 -7.67 1.65 -7.51
CA CYS A 232 -8.30 1.39 -8.80
C CYS A 232 -7.59 2.13 -9.94
N PRO A 233 -7.32 1.46 -11.08
CA PRO A 233 -6.85 2.13 -12.27
C PRO A 233 -7.86 3.19 -12.75
N ASN A 234 -7.41 4.43 -12.84
CA ASN A 234 -8.24 5.55 -13.30
C ASN A 234 -7.80 6.01 -14.70
N VAL A 235 -8.74 6.14 -15.61
CA VAL A 235 -8.47 6.65 -16.97
C VAL A 235 -7.78 8.02 -16.93
N SER A 236 -8.15 8.86 -15.98
CA SER A 236 -7.54 10.18 -15.77
C SER A 236 -6.04 10.11 -15.45
N ASP A 237 -5.58 9.03 -14.79
CA ASP A 237 -4.16 8.84 -14.47
C ASP A 237 -3.30 8.53 -15.70
N PHE A 238 -3.93 8.08 -16.77
CA PHE A 238 -3.28 7.76 -18.05
C PHE A 238 -3.52 8.84 -19.10
N PHE A 239 -4.62 9.56 -18.98
CA PHE A 239 -5.03 10.65 -19.87
C PHE A 239 -5.41 11.89 -19.06
N PRO A 240 -4.43 12.68 -18.58
CA PRO A 240 -4.68 13.82 -17.67
C PRO A 240 -5.63 14.89 -18.23
N VAL A 241 -5.75 14.99 -19.56
CA VAL A 241 -6.69 15.90 -20.22
C VAL A 241 -8.16 15.59 -19.89
N LEU A 242 -8.45 14.34 -19.51
CA LEU A 242 -9.78 13.86 -19.13
C LEU A 242 -10.06 13.98 -17.63
N ALA A 243 -9.08 14.42 -16.82
CA ALA A 243 -9.19 14.48 -15.37
C ALA A 243 -10.39 15.32 -14.88
N ARG A 244 -10.69 16.41 -15.58
CA ARG A 244 -11.84 17.27 -15.21
C ARG A 244 -13.19 16.55 -15.29
N ALA A 245 -13.32 15.55 -16.16
CA ALA A 245 -14.57 14.84 -16.40
C ALA A 245 -14.87 13.77 -15.31
N ASP A 246 -13.85 13.30 -14.57
CA ASP A 246 -13.97 12.20 -13.59
C ASP A 246 -14.86 11.05 -14.12
N LEU A 247 -14.50 10.52 -15.29
CA LEU A 247 -15.33 9.59 -16.09
C LEU A 247 -15.80 8.35 -15.33
N GLN A 248 -14.94 7.84 -14.43
CA GLN A 248 -15.23 6.67 -13.59
C GLN A 248 -15.83 7.07 -12.24
N GLY A 249 -15.92 8.37 -11.92
CA GLY A 249 -16.46 8.88 -10.66
C GLY A 249 -15.59 8.54 -9.43
N LEU A 250 -14.35 8.09 -9.62
CA LEU A 250 -13.48 7.61 -8.54
C LEU A 250 -13.09 8.74 -7.58
N ARG A 251 -12.79 9.93 -8.09
CA ARG A 251 -12.48 11.11 -7.24
C ARG A 251 -13.66 11.47 -6.35
N ARG A 252 -14.87 11.54 -6.93
CA ARG A 252 -16.09 11.82 -6.16
C ARG A 252 -16.43 10.70 -5.17
N ARG A 253 -16.18 9.42 -5.54
CA ARG A 253 -16.37 8.27 -4.65
C ARG A 253 -15.41 8.34 -3.48
N LEU A 254 -14.12 8.52 -3.73
CA LEU A 254 -13.10 8.61 -2.68
C LEU A 254 -13.34 9.79 -1.75
N ALA A 255 -13.68 10.98 -2.28
CA ALA A 255 -14.00 12.14 -1.45
C ALA A 255 -15.16 11.87 -0.47
N ARG A 256 -16.21 11.14 -0.90
CA ARG A 256 -17.34 10.74 -0.03
C ARG A 256 -16.91 9.74 1.06
N LEU A 257 -16.06 8.79 0.71
CA LEU A 257 -15.53 7.81 1.67
C LEU A 257 -14.64 8.49 2.71
N LEU A 258 -13.75 9.38 2.28
CA LEU A 258 -12.90 10.17 3.18
C LEU A 258 -13.73 11.06 4.10
N ALA A 259 -14.80 11.67 3.59
CA ALA A 259 -15.71 12.48 4.42
C ALA A 259 -16.34 11.66 5.56
N ARG A 260 -16.70 10.38 5.31
CA ARG A 260 -17.19 9.48 6.37
C ARG A 260 -16.11 9.18 7.42
N LEU A 261 -14.87 8.92 7.01
CA LEU A 261 -13.75 8.75 7.95
C LEU A 261 -13.49 10.03 8.76
N HIS A 262 -13.53 11.18 8.13
CA HIS A 262 -13.30 12.46 8.78
C HIS A 262 -14.33 12.77 9.88
N VAL A 263 -15.58 12.30 9.75
CA VAL A 263 -16.60 12.44 10.81
C VAL A 263 -16.13 11.75 12.10
N VAL A 264 -15.54 10.56 12.00
CA VAL A 264 -15.02 9.81 13.14
C VAL A 264 -13.84 10.56 13.78
N PHE A 265 -12.89 11.02 12.96
CA PHE A 265 -11.72 11.75 13.46
C PHE A 265 -12.08 13.09 14.09
N ASP A 266 -13.03 13.81 13.48
CA ASP A 266 -13.53 15.07 14.03
C ASP A 266 -14.19 14.89 15.40
N ALA A 267 -14.99 13.83 15.57
CA ALA A 267 -15.61 13.53 16.85
C ALA A 267 -14.57 13.34 17.96
N GLU A 268 -13.45 12.65 17.66
CA GLU A 268 -12.36 12.46 18.63
C GLU A 268 -11.61 13.77 18.93
N VAL A 269 -11.31 14.58 17.91
CA VAL A 269 -10.69 15.89 18.09
C VAL A 269 -11.60 16.81 18.93
N ASP A 270 -12.88 16.88 18.60
CA ASP A 270 -13.86 17.73 19.33
C ASP A 270 -14.05 17.27 20.78
N ARG A 271 -14.08 15.95 21.01
CA ARG A 271 -14.13 15.40 22.36
C ARG A 271 -12.91 15.84 23.19
N ARG A 272 -11.70 15.75 22.59
CA ARG A 272 -10.46 16.14 23.27
C ARG A 272 -10.39 17.64 23.55
N LEU A 273 -10.80 18.48 22.60
CA LEU A 273 -10.83 19.93 22.78
C LEU A 273 -11.79 20.34 23.88
N ARG A 274 -13.03 19.76 23.92
CA ARG A 274 -13.99 20.01 25.00
C ARG A 274 -13.46 19.57 26.36
N GLY A 275 -12.81 18.41 26.46
CA GLY A 275 -12.19 17.95 27.71
C GLY A 275 -11.12 18.92 28.22
N ARG A 276 -10.31 19.47 27.33
CA ARG A 276 -9.31 20.50 27.66
C ARG A 276 -9.95 21.81 28.17
N GLU A 277 -11.06 22.25 27.57
CA GLU A 277 -11.79 23.45 27.97
C GLU A 277 -12.39 23.33 29.39
N VAL A 278 -12.89 22.16 29.76
CA VAL A 278 -13.44 21.90 31.08
C VAL A 278 -12.41 21.48 32.14
N GLY A 279 -11.12 21.43 31.74
CA GLY A 279 -10.02 21.12 32.65
C GLY A 279 -9.96 19.66 33.07
N GLU A 280 -10.41 18.73 32.23
CA GLU A 280 -10.27 17.29 32.50
C GLU A 280 -8.78 16.93 32.70
N PRO A 281 -8.48 16.10 33.75
CA PRO A 281 -7.10 15.69 33.97
C PRO A 281 -6.56 14.93 32.77
N ARG A 282 -5.34 15.27 32.36
CA ARG A 282 -4.63 14.52 31.32
C ARG A 282 -4.39 13.09 31.81
N LYS A 283 -4.41 12.13 30.86
CA LYS A 283 -4.00 10.76 31.14
C LYS A 283 -2.51 10.71 31.50
N ASP A 284 -2.08 9.66 32.16
CA ASP A 284 -0.67 9.48 32.58
C ASP A 284 0.33 9.57 31.41
N HIS A 285 -0.13 9.28 30.20
CA HIS A 285 0.65 9.41 28.98
C HIS A 285 -0.17 10.14 27.92
N ASP A 286 0.40 11.22 27.37
CA ASP A 286 -0.17 11.94 26.23
C ASP A 286 -0.20 11.01 25.01
N ASP A 287 -1.38 10.85 24.40
CA ASP A 287 -1.51 10.19 23.11
C ASP A 287 -1.08 11.13 21.97
N PHE A 288 -1.05 10.60 20.73
CA PHE A 288 -0.53 11.38 19.61
C PHE A 288 -1.41 12.61 19.30
N LEU A 289 -2.74 12.54 19.50
CA LEU A 289 -3.62 13.68 19.33
C LEU A 289 -3.28 14.80 20.31
N ASP A 290 -3.02 14.49 21.60
CA ASP A 290 -2.62 15.50 22.59
C ASP A 290 -1.33 16.19 22.18
N VAL A 291 -0.33 15.42 21.74
CA VAL A 291 0.94 15.97 21.24
C VAL A 291 0.73 16.90 20.05
N LEU A 292 -0.09 16.49 19.06
CA LEU A 292 -0.38 17.31 17.89
C LEU A 292 -1.09 18.62 18.24
N LEU A 293 -2.06 18.57 19.16
CA LEU A 293 -2.76 19.76 19.64
C LEU A 293 -1.82 20.70 20.41
N ASP A 294 -0.88 20.17 21.20
CA ASP A 294 0.13 20.97 21.90
C ASP A 294 1.12 21.62 20.92
N VAL A 295 1.57 20.89 19.90
CA VAL A 295 2.41 21.44 18.81
C VAL A 295 1.66 22.53 18.06
N ALA A 296 0.38 22.32 17.75
CA ALA A 296 -0.46 23.32 17.08
C ALA A 296 -0.64 24.58 17.93
N ALA A 297 -0.83 24.43 19.25
CA ALA A 297 -0.96 25.56 20.18
C ALA A 297 0.36 26.35 20.32
N ARG A 298 1.49 25.65 20.38
CA ARG A 298 2.82 26.25 20.56
C ARG A 298 3.31 26.99 19.33
N ASP A 299 3.22 26.35 18.17
CA ASP A 299 3.85 26.79 16.93
C ASP A 299 2.86 27.50 15.98
N GLY A 300 1.56 27.50 16.30
CA GLY A 300 0.51 28.18 15.55
C GLY A 300 0.48 27.79 14.07
N VAL A 301 0.30 28.80 13.21
CA VAL A 301 0.24 28.61 11.74
C VAL A 301 1.51 27.96 11.17
N LYS A 302 2.66 28.11 11.82
CA LYS A 302 3.93 27.51 11.38
C LYS A 302 3.95 25.99 11.51
N ALA A 303 3.15 25.42 12.43
CA ALA A 303 3.02 23.99 12.57
C ALA A 303 2.36 23.35 11.34
N GLY A 304 1.49 24.09 10.64
CA GLY A 304 0.69 23.57 9.53
C GLY A 304 -0.29 22.48 9.95
N LEU A 305 -0.68 22.45 11.24
CA LEU A 305 -1.57 21.43 11.84
C LEU A 305 -2.98 22.02 12.02
N ASP A 306 -3.57 22.47 10.92
CA ASP A 306 -4.99 22.80 10.91
C ASP A 306 -5.85 21.52 10.90
N ARG A 307 -7.17 21.71 10.99
CA ARG A 307 -8.12 20.59 11.05
C ARG A 307 -8.08 19.71 9.79
N GLU A 308 -7.86 20.30 8.62
CA GLU A 308 -7.75 19.58 7.36
C GLU A 308 -6.49 18.69 7.35
N THR A 309 -5.36 19.24 7.78
CA THR A 309 -4.10 18.50 7.90
C THR A 309 -4.19 17.39 8.95
N LEU A 310 -4.85 17.62 10.10
CA LEU A 310 -5.06 16.57 11.12
C LEU A 310 -5.89 15.41 10.55
N ARG A 311 -7.01 15.71 9.87
CA ARG A 311 -7.83 14.68 9.19
C ARG A 311 -7.02 13.87 8.19
N ALA A 312 -6.21 14.53 7.36
CA ALA A 312 -5.37 13.87 6.39
C ALA A 312 -4.29 13.00 7.06
N LEU A 313 -3.67 13.50 8.11
CA LEU A 313 -2.65 12.76 8.85
C LEU A 313 -3.23 11.50 9.50
N PHE A 314 -4.39 11.59 10.15
CA PHE A 314 -5.06 10.41 10.70
C PHE A 314 -5.48 9.44 9.60
N THR A 315 -6.05 9.93 8.48
CA THR A 315 -6.36 9.10 7.33
C THR A 315 -5.14 8.32 6.87
N ASP A 316 -4.01 9.00 6.65
CA ASP A 316 -2.76 8.38 6.21
C ASP A 316 -2.27 7.31 7.20
N LEU A 317 -2.30 7.61 8.51
CA LEU A 317 -1.86 6.69 9.56
C LEU A 317 -2.75 5.44 9.64
N PHE A 318 -4.07 5.62 9.64
CA PHE A 318 -5.00 4.50 9.75
C PHE A 318 -4.98 3.61 8.51
N LEU A 319 -4.99 4.19 7.30
CA LEU A 319 -4.95 3.41 6.08
C LEU A 319 -3.62 2.66 5.91
N ALA A 320 -2.49 3.36 6.08
CA ALA A 320 -1.19 2.76 5.87
C ALA A 320 -0.81 1.75 6.96
N GLY A 321 -1.19 2.00 8.22
CA GLY A 321 -0.73 1.20 9.35
C GLY A 321 -1.57 -0.05 9.62
N SER A 322 -2.87 -0.05 9.32
CA SER A 322 -3.72 -1.23 9.55
C SER A 322 -3.63 -2.24 8.42
N ASP A 323 -3.84 -1.82 7.18
CA ASP A 323 -3.95 -2.73 6.03
C ASP A 323 -2.63 -3.45 5.71
N THR A 324 -1.50 -2.75 5.76
CA THR A 324 -0.19 -3.36 5.47
C THR A 324 0.25 -4.36 6.54
N SER A 325 0.01 -4.06 7.81
CA SER A 325 0.38 -4.93 8.94
C SER A 325 -0.48 -6.19 8.96
N SER A 326 -1.79 -6.05 8.79
CA SER A 326 -2.72 -7.18 8.76
C SER A 326 -2.47 -8.10 7.56
N SER A 327 -2.26 -7.54 6.38
CA SER A 327 -1.90 -8.33 5.19
C SER A 327 -0.60 -9.09 5.39
N THR A 328 0.40 -8.50 6.06
CA THR A 328 1.66 -9.19 6.37
C THR A 328 1.42 -10.38 7.30
N VAL A 329 0.63 -10.21 8.37
CA VAL A 329 0.28 -11.31 9.29
C VAL A 329 -0.46 -12.42 8.55
N GLU A 330 -1.43 -12.07 7.71
CA GLU A 330 -2.21 -13.04 6.94
C GLU A 330 -1.33 -13.83 5.95
N TRP A 331 -0.42 -13.18 5.24
CA TRP A 331 0.52 -13.83 4.35
C TRP A 331 1.52 -14.74 5.09
N VAL A 332 2.04 -14.31 6.26
CA VAL A 332 2.91 -15.15 7.09
C VAL A 332 2.18 -16.42 7.51
N MET A 333 0.95 -16.30 8.01
CA MET A 333 0.17 -17.45 8.44
C MET A 333 -0.18 -18.37 7.25
N ALA A 334 -0.47 -17.81 6.08
CA ALA A 334 -0.74 -18.59 4.87
C ALA A 334 0.50 -19.38 4.42
N GLU A 335 1.69 -18.74 4.42
CA GLU A 335 2.94 -19.43 4.06
C GLU A 335 3.33 -20.48 5.10
N LEU A 336 3.16 -20.24 6.38
CA LEU A 336 3.45 -21.24 7.42
C LEU A 336 2.51 -22.44 7.33
N LEU A 337 1.21 -22.22 7.12
CA LEU A 337 0.22 -23.31 6.94
C LEU A 337 0.50 -24.12 5.66
N ARG A 338 1.01 -23.48 4.62
CA ARG A 338 1.42 -24.15 3.38
C ARG A 338 2.75 -24.90 3.51
N ASN A 339 3.61 -24.50 4.46
CA ASN A 339 4.94 -25.06 4.69
C ASN A 339 5.06 -25.62 6.12
N PRO A 340 4.53 -26.85 6.40
CA PRO A 340 4.50 -27.42 7.75
C PRO A 340 5.86 -27.55 8.42
N SER A 341 6.94 -27.75 7.65
CA SER A 341 8.31 -27.79 8.18
C SER A 341 8.74 -26.44 8.76
N SER A 342 8.41 -25.33 8.10
CA SER A 342 8.68 -23.99 8.61
C SER A 342 7.82 -23.64 9.81
N MET A 343 6.54 -24.06 9.80
CA MET A 343 5.63 -23.94 10.95
C MET A 343 6.22 -24.67 12.18
N ALA A 344 6.67 -25.92 12.00
CA ALA A 344 7.25 -26.71 13.08
C ALA A 344 8.51 -26.06 13.67
N LYS A 345 9.39 -25.51 12.83
CA LYS A 345 10.60 -24.78 13.29
C LYS A 345 10.25 -23.53 14.08
N ALA A 346 9.24 -22.76 13.63
CA ALA A 346 8.76 -21.57 14.35
C ALA A 346 8.19 -21.94 15.72
N HIS A 347 7.36 -22.98 15.81
CA HIS A 347 6.88 -23.51 17.10
C HIS A 347 8.00 -24.02 18.00
N GLN A 348 8.99 -24.71 17.43
CA GLN A 348 10.15 -25.19 18.18
C GLN A 348 10.96 -24.05 18.79
N GLU A 349 11.23 -22.99 18.01
CA GLU A 349 11.95 -21.81 18.50
C GLU A 349 11.19 -21.13 19.65
N LEU A 350 9.87 -20.89 19.45
CA LEU A 350 9.02 -20.29 20.48
C LEU A 350 8.98 -21.12 21.77
N ALA A 351 8.84 -22.44 21.66
CA ALA A 351 8.85 -23.32 22.82
C ALA A 351 10.20 -23.35 23.56
N GLN A 352 11.31 -23.21 22.86
CA GLN A 352 12.64 -23.18 23.45
C GLN A 352 12.98 -21.84 24.12
N VAL A 353 12.55 -20.72 23.53
CA VAL A 353 12.90 -19.38 24.00
C VAL A 353 11.91 -18.89 25.07
N ILE A 354 10.61 -19.07 24.83
CA ILE A 354 9.54 -18.52 25.67
C ILE A 354 8.94 -19.60 26.56
N GLY A 355 8.74 -20.80 26.02
CA GLY A 355 7.95 -21.86 26.69
C GLY A 355 6.45 -21.71 26.40
N SER A 356 5.74 -22.85 26.47
CA SER A 356 4.32 -22.94 26.06
C SER A 356 3.33 -22.24 27.03
N THR A 357 3.74 -21.92 28.26
CA THR A 357 2.88 -21.35 29.30
C THR A 357 3.13 -19.86 29.55
N GLN A 358 4.20 -19.29 29.00
CA GLN A 358 4.55 -17.90 29.19
C GLN A 358 3.96 -17.01 28.09
N ARG A 359 3.69 -15.76 28.47
CA ARG A 359 3.27 -14.73 27.52
C ARG A 359 4.48 -14.23 26.75
N VAL A 360 4.27 -13.97 25.47
CA VAL A 360 5.25 -13.35 24.61
C VAL A 360 5.37 -11.87 24.95
N GLU A 361 6.59 -11.39 25.16
CA GLU A 361 6.91 -9.98 25.33
C GLU A 361 7.69 -9.45 24.11
N GLU A 362 7.68 -8.13 23.90
CA GLU A 362 8.45 -7.54 22.79
C GLU A 362 9.96 -7.77 22.92
N SER A 363 10.47 -7.86 24.13
CA SER A 363 11.88 -8.19 24.41
C SER A 363 12.29 -9.57 23.92
N ASP A 364 11.35 -10.51 23.79
CA ASP A 364 11.64 -11.86 23.35
C ASP A 364 11.92 -11.92 21.84
N ILE A 365 11.39 -10.94 21.07
CA ILE A 365 11.48 -10.92 19.61
C ILE A 365 12.93 -10.97 19.13
N ASP A 366 13.83 -10.30 19.81
CA ASP A 366 15.27 -10.31 19.47
C ASP A 366 15.91 -11.70 19.59
N GLN A 367 15.30 -12.59 20.38
CA GLN A 367 15.74 -13.97 20.60
C GLN A 367 15.04 -14.98 19.67
N LEU A 368 14.22 -14.52 18.72
CA LEU A 368 13.45 -15.33 17.77
C LEU A 368 13.95 -15.14 16.32
N PRO A 369 15.20 -15.51 16.00
CA PRO A 369 15.78 -15.28 14.68
C PRO A 369 15.05 -16.02 13.56
N TYR A 370 14.47 -17.21 13.83
CA TYR A 370 13.70 -17.93 12.82
C TYR A 370 12.37 -17.25 12.50
N LEU A 371 11.66 -16.80 13.52
CA LEU A 371 10.42 -16.01 13.30
C LEU A 371 10.71 -14.71 12.54
N GLN A 372 11.79 -14.01 12.87
CA GLN A 372 12.22 -12.83 12.11
C GLN A 372 12.53 -13.19 10.65
N ALA A 373 13.19 -14.31 10.41
CA ALA A 373 13.47 -14.82 9.06
C ALA A 373 12.17 -15.17 8.29
N VAL A 374 11.18 -15.76 8.96
CA VAL A 374 9.84 -16.02 8.41
C VAL A 374 9.16 -14.73 7.95
N VAL A 375 9.16 -13.68 8.76
CA VAL A 375 8.58 -12.37 8.39
C VAL A 375 9.33 -11.74 7.22
N LYS A 376 10.67 -11.77 7.25
CA LYS A 376 11.50 -11.23 6.15
C LYS A 376 11.23 -11.96 4.83
N GLU A 377 11.18 -13.30 4.85
CA GLU A 377 10.90 -14.09 3.64
C GLU A 377 9.49 -13.83 3.10
N THR A 378 8.51 -13.66 3.99
CA THR A 378 7.16 -13.28 3.59
C THR A 378 7.14 -11.91 2.91
N LEU A 379 7.83 -10.91 3.48
CA LEU A 379 7.92 -9.57 2.88
C LEU A 379 8.70 -9.56 1.55
N ARG A 380 9.62 -10.50 1.34
CA ARG A 380 10.29 -10.70 0.05
C ARG A 380 9.31 -11.24 -1.00
N LEU A 381 8.53 -12.27 -0.65
CA LEU A 381 7.56 -12.91 -1.55
C LEU A 381 6.30 -12.09 -1.76
N HIS A 382 5.76 -11.53 -0.70
CA HIS A 382 4.48 -10.81 -0.67
C HIS A 382 4.66 -9.39 -0.11
N PRO A 383 5.48 -8.52 -0.77
CA PRO A 383 5.64 -7.15 -0.29
C PRO A 383 4.30 -6.42 -0.36
N PRO A 384 3.82 -5.79 0.74
CA PRO A 384 2.57 -5.03 0.73
C PRO A 384 2.53 -3.94 -0.34
N GLY A 385 3.66 -3.27 -0.59
CA GLY A 385 3.82 -2.29 -1.66
C GLY A 385 4.67 -2.81 -2.82
N PRO A 386 4.16 -3.69 -3.71
CA PRO A 386 4.98 -4.41 -4.70
C PRO A 386 5.65 -3.51 -5.73
N LEU A 387 5.11 -2.33 -5.99
CA LEU A 387 5.65 -1.31 -6.90
C LEU A 387 6.13 -0.05 -6.15
N LEU A 388 6.11 -0.06 -4.83
CA LEU A 388 6.15 1.11 -3.96
C LEU A 388 5.07 2.15 -4.36
N LEU A 389 5.04 3.28 -3.66
CA LEU A 389 4.16 4.37 -4.08
C LEU A 389 4.81 5.14 -5.24
N PRO A 390 4.04 5.48 -6.29
CA PRO A 390 4.57 6.14 -7.48
C PRO A 390 5.29 7.44 -7.15
N ARG A 391 6.48 7.61 -7.72
CA ARG A 391 7.27 8.84 -7.64
C ARG A 391 7.12 9.66 -8.92
N GLN A 392 7.45 10.94 -8.87
CA GLN A 392 7.46 11.84 -10.02
C GLN A 392 8.80 12.57 -10.11
N ALA A 393 9.39 12.57 -11.28
CA ALA A 393 10.61 13.32 -11.56
C ALA A 393 10.30 14.84 -11.57
N GLN A 394 10.98 15.61 -10.73
CA GLN A 394 10.79 17.07 -10.63
C GLN A 394 11.58 17.84 -11.69
N SER A 395 12.61 17.25 -12.24
CA SER A 395 13.40 17.74 -13.38
C SER A 395 13.92 16.54 -14.16
N ASP A 396 14.47 16.77 -15.34
CA ASP A 396 15.21 15.74 -16.07
C ASP A 396 16.35 15.21 -15.20
N VAL A 397 16.49 13.90 -15.11
CA VAL A 397 17.55 13.25 -14.36
C VAL A 397 18.20 12.15 -15.18
N GLN A 398 19.52 12.13 -15.20
CA GLN A 398 20.28 11.09 -15.86
C GLN A 398 20.49 9.90 -14.89
N ILE A 399 20.05 8.72 -15.31
CA ILE A 399 20.29 7.45 -14.62
C ILE A 399 21.02 6.54 -15.58
N ALA A 400 22.25 6.16 -15.25
CA ALA A 400 23.17 5.48 -16.16
C ALA A 400 23.34 6.27 -17.49
N SER A 401 23.05 5.65 -18.63
CA SER A 401 23.10 6.29 -19.96
C SER A 401 21.78 6.89 -20.42
N TYR A 402 20.74 6.84 -19.59
CA TYR A 402 19.37 7.22 -19.95
C TYR A 402 18.94 8.50 -19.26
N ILE A 403 17.92 9.15 -19.82
CA ILE A 403 17.28 10.34 -19.22
C ILE A 403 15.87 9.98 -18.77
N VAL A 404 15.57 10.21 -17.50
CA VAL A 404 14.22 10.20 -16.95
C VAL A 404 13.69 11.62 -17.04
N PRO A 405 12.68 11.90 -17.89
CA PRO A 405 12.23 13.27 -18.12
C PRO A 405 11.42 13.81 -16.95
N GLN A 406 11.42 15.14 -16.81
CA GLN A 406 10.54 15.84 -15.87
C GLN A 406 9.08 15.40 -16.05
N GLY A 407 8.38 15.21 -14.93
CA GLY A 407 6.99 14.77 -14.91
C GLY A 407 6.79 13.27 -15.09
N ALA A 408 7.83 12.51 -15.47
CA ALA A 408 7.73 11.06 -15.60
C ALA A 408 7.32 10.41 -14.27
N ARG A 409 6.41 9.42 -14.37
CA ARG A 409 6.13 8.50 -13.28
C ARG A 409 7.30 7.54 -13.10
N VAL A 410 7.69 7.29 -11.85
CA VAL A 410 8.79 6.37 -11.54
C VAL A 410 8.30 5.32 -10.54
N LEU A 411 8.45 4.06 -10.89
CA LEU A 411 8.08 2.90 -10.08
C LEU A 411 9.33 2.08 -9.75
N VAL A 412 9.33 1.48 -8.56
CA VAL A 412 10.34 0.49 -8.16
C VAL A 412 9.62 -0.83 -7.89
N ASN A 413 9.91 -1.83 -8.68
CA ASN A 413 9.24 -3.14 -8.63
C ASN A 413 9.93 -4.06 -7.61
N LEU A 414 9.51 -3.96 -6.35
CA LEU A 414 10.01 -4.81 -5.26
C LEU A 414 9.70 -6.28 -5.49
N TRP A 415 8.53 -6.57 -6.07
CA TRP A 415 8.12 -7.93 -6.39
C TRP A 415 9.10 -8.60 -7.36
N ALA A 416 9.60 -7.84 -8.35
CA ALA A 416 10.60 -8.32 -9.29
C ALA A 416 11.99 -8.48 -8.62
N ILE A 417 12.40 -7.51 -7.80
CA ILE A 417 13.68 -7.56 -7.06
C ILE A 417 13.70 -8.78 -6.13
N GLY A 418 12.61 -9.01 -5.39
CA GLY A 418 12.47 -10.15 -4.49
C GLY A 418 12.43 -11.52 -5.21
N ARG A 419 12.34 -11.53 -6.55
CA ARG A 419 12.30 -12.75 -7.38
C ARG A 419 13.39 -12.81 -8.44
N ASP A 420 14.45 -12.03 -8.29
CA ASP A 420 15.62 -12.10 -9.17
C ASP A 420 16.45 -13.34 -8.82
N GLU A 421 16.50 -14.31 -9.72
CA GLU A 421 17.20 -15.59 -9.55
C GLU A 421 18.72 -15.42 -9.34
N ARG A 422 19.28 -14.31 -9.80
CA ARG A 422 20.69 -13.96 -9.60
C ARG A 422 21.02 -13.66 -8.14
N ILE A 423 20.01 -13.24 -7.37
CA ILE A 423 20.11 -12.83 -5.97
C ILE A 423 19.50 -13.89 -5.05
N TRP A 424 18.35 -14.44 -5.46
CA TRP A 424 17.52 -15.35 -4.69
C TRP A 424 17.42 -16.72 -5.38
N PRO A 425 18.28 -17.71 -5.04
CA PRO A 425 18.12 -19.06 -5.57
C PRO A 425 16.74 -19.62 -5.25
N GLU A 426 16.08 -20.31 -6.19
CA GLU A 426 14.69 -20.78 -6.06
C GLU A 426 13.74 -19.65 -5.58
N PRO A 427 13.60 -18.53 -6.34
CA PRO A 427 13.03 -17.28 -5.82
C PRO A 427 11.56 -17.36 -5.43
N ASP A 428 10.80 -18.29 -6.01
CA ASP A 428 9.37 -18.48 -5.72
C ASP A 428 9.11 -19.43 -4.54
N LYS A 429 10.16 -20.05 -3.98
CA LYS A 429 10.03 -20.96 -2.85
C LYS A 429 10.17 -20.20 -1.53
N PHE A 430 9.25 -20.49 -0.61
CA PHE A 430 9.30 -19.95 0.74
C PHE A 430 10.40 -20.65 1.56
N MET A 431 11.48 -19.94 1.86
CA MET A 431 12.66 -20.45 2.57
C MET A 431 13.19 -19.42 3.56
N PRO A 432 12.67 -19.37 4.79
CA PRO A 432 13.14 -18.45 5.84
C PRO A 432 14.64 -18.52 6.10
N GLU A 433 15.22 -19.69 5.89
CA GLU A 433 16.64 -19.96 6.10
C GLU A 433 17.58 -19.05 5.30
N ARG A 434 17.08 -18.42 4.23
CA ARG A 434 17.85 -17.42 3.44
C ARG A 434 18.32 -16.23 4.27
N PHE A 435 17.53 -15.89 5.31
CA PHE A 435 17.79 -14.74 6.17
C PHE A 435 18.56 -15.12 7.44
N LEU A 436 18.77 -16.42 7.70
CA LEU A 436 19.58 -16.85 8.83
C LEU A 436 21.07 -16.66 8.53
N GLY A 437 21.79 -16.02 9.46
CA GLY A 437 23.23 -15.75 9.32
C GLY A 437 23.58 -14.67 8.27
N ARG A 438 22.61 -14.05 7.61
CA ARG A 438 22.82 -12.87 6.77
C ARG A 438 22.55 -11.59 7.57
N ALA A 439 23.45 -10.62 7.46
CA ALA A 439 23.28 -9.29 8.06
C ALA A 439 22.23 -8.43 7.32
N MET A 440 21.27 -9.08 6.62
CA MET A 440 20.24 -8.40 5.85
C MET A 440 19.10 -7.99 6.77
N ASP A 441 18.92 -6.67 6.94
CA ASP A 441 17.88 -6.10 7.80
C ASP A 441 17.06 -5.05 7.06
N PHE A 442 15.86 -4.78 7.55
CA PHE A 442 14.97 -3.74 7.05
C PHE A 442 15.60 -2.33 7.04
N ARG A 443 16.61 -2.10 7.92
CA ARG A 443 17.22 -0.79 8.19
C ARG A 443 18.51 -0.51 7.40
N VAL A 444 19.14 -1.53 6.90
CA VAL A 444 20.51 -1.45 6.35
C VAL A 444 20.44 -1.35 4.84
N GLY A 445 20.05 -0.32 4.23
CA GLY A 445 20.25 0.08 2.82
C GLY A 445 20.65 -0.98 1.78
N ASP A 446 20.33 -2.24 2.04
CA ASP A 446 20.54 -3.37 1.14
C ASP A 446 19.39 -3.40 0.13
N PHE A 447 19.68 -2.92 -1.06
CA PHE A 447 18.66 -2.77 -2.10
C PHE A 447 18.13 -4.09 -2.67
N GLU A 448 18.69 -5.22 -2.27
CA GLU A 448 18.11 -6.53 -2.57
C GLU A 448 16.84 -6.80 -1.75
N PHE A 449 16.72 -6.15 -0.56
CA PHE A 449 15.59 -6.31 0.36
C PHE A 449 15.18 -4.99 1.00
N ILE A 450 14.25 -4.25 0.39
CA ILE A 450 13.79 -2.93 0.84
C ILE A 450 12.25 -2.85 0.98
N PRO A 451 11.59 -3.73 1.75
CA PRO A 451 10.12 -3.76 1.84
C PRO A 451 9.53 -2.46 2.37
N PHE A 452 10.28 -1.68 3.14
CA PHE A 452 9.90 -0.36 3.67
C PHE A 452 10.44 0.81 2.84
N SER A 453 10.88 0.57 1.59
CA SER A 453 11.51 1.57 0.72
C SER A 453 12.86 2.06 1.27
N ALA A 454 13.41 3.13 0.69
CA ALA A 454 14.66 3.76 1.09
C ALA A 454 14.64 5.27 0.81
N GLY A 455 15.66 5.99 1.31
CA GLY A 455 15.84 7.43 1.10
C GLY A 455 14.83 8.28 1.86
N ARG A 456 14.56 9.50 1.37
CA ARG A 456 13.67 10.47 2.04
C ARG A 456 12.24 9.97 2.26
N ARG A 457 11.79 8.99 1.50
CA ARG A 457 10.45 8.40 1.58
C ARG A 457 10.45 7.00 2.19
N VAL A 458 11.47 6.66 2.99
CA VAL A 458 11.45 5.45 3.81
C VAL A 458 10.21 5.45 4.71
N CYS A 459 9.64 4.29 4.93
CA CYS A 459 8.42 4.16 5.74
C CYS A 459 8.65 4.67 7.17
N PRO A 460 7.93 5.71 7.62
CA PRO A 460 8.09 6.20 8.98
C PRO A 460 7.51 5.24 10.03
N GLY A 461 6.49 4.45 9.65
CA GLY A 461 5.84 3.45 10.51
C GLY A 461 6.59 2.13 10.66
N MET A 462 7.75 1.96 9.99
CA MET A 462 8.52 0.71 10.05
C MET A 462 8.80 0.22 11.47
N PRO A 463 9.24 1.06 12.44
CA PRO A 463 9.52 0.59 13.79
C PRO A 463 8.28 0.03 14.51
N LEU A 464 7.12 0.65 14.32
CA LEU A 464 5.86 0.15 14.88
C LEU A 464 5.40 -1.12 14.19
N ALA A 465 5.47 -1.16 12.85
CA ALA A 465 5.04 -2.31 12.05
C ALA A 465 5.84 -3.57 12.42
N ILE A 466 7.17 -3.45 12.55
CA ILE A 466 8.03 -4.58 12.94
C ILE A 466 7.62 -5.11 14.32
N ARG A 467 7.47 -4.23 15.33
CA ARG A 467 7.06 -4.63 16.67
C ARG A 467 5.70 -5.33 16.66
N THR A 468 4.71 -4.71 16.02
CA THR A 468 3.33 -5.22 15.99
C THR A 468 3.23 -6.57 15.27
N VAL A 469 3.80 -6.68 14.08
CA VAL A 469 3.72 -7.91 13.27
C VAL A 469 4.39 -9.08 13.99
N HIS A 470 5.59 -8.87 14.56
CA HIS A 470 6.29 -9.94 15.28
C HIS A 470 5.57 -10.33 16.56
N LEU A 471 5.09 -9.36 17.36
CA LEU A 471 4.38 -9.63 18.60
C LEU A 471 3.08 -10.42 18.35
N VAL A 472 2.29 -10.00 17.35
CA VAL A 472 1.05 -10.70 16.96
C VAL A 472 1.35 -12.13 16.52
N LEU A 473 2.31 -12.32 15.63
CA LEU A 473 2.68 -13.63 15.10
C LEU A 473 3.27 -14.55 16.19
N ALA A 474 4.24 -14.05 16.96
CA ALA A 474 4.84 -14.80 18.06
C ALA A 474 3.77 -15.29 19.03
N THR A 475 2.82 -14.41 19.39
CA THR A 475 1.74 -14.74 20.32
C THR A 475 0.77 -15.76 19.73
N LEU A 476 0.31 -15.57 18.49
CA LEU A 476 -0.61 -16.51 17.83
C LEU A 476 0.01 -17.90 17.66
N LEU A 477 1.30 -17.96 17.34
CA LEU A 477 2.02 -19.21 17.17
C LEU A 477 2.41 -19.86 18.52
N ASN A 478 2.67 -19.08 19.56
CA ASN A 478 3.00 -19.61 20.89
C ASN A 478 1.78 -20.17 21.63
N GLN A 479 0.59 -19.57 21.41
CA GLN A 479 -0.64 -19.92 22.14
C GLN A 479 -1.49 -20.97 21.43
N PHE A 480 -1.36 -21.12 20.12
CA PHE A 480 -2.25 -21.97 19.32
C PHE A 480 -1.48 -22.82 18.31
N LYS A 481 -1.94 -24.08 18.16
CA LYS A 481 -1.69 -24.88 16.96
C LYS A 481 -2.72 -24.53 15.91
N TRP A 482 -2.26 -24.41 14.67
CA TRP A 482 -3.10 -23.98 13.55
C TRP A 482 -3.24 -25.08 12.52
N LYS A 483 -4.46 -25.29 12.00
CA LYS A 483 -4.74 -26.18 10.88
C LYS A 483 -5.73 -25.54 9.94
N LEU A 484 -5.77 -26.02 8.72
CA LEU A 484 -6.79 -25.62 7.76
C LEU A 484 -8.14 -26.29 8.09
N PRO A 485 -9.29 -25.64 7.74
CA PRO A 485 -10.57 -26.33 7.68
C PRO A 485 -10.48 -27.52 6.72
N VAL A 486 -11.24 -28.60 7.02
CA VAL A 486 -11.18 -29.86 6.27
C VAL A 486 -11.36 -29.68 4.75
N GLU A 487 -12.20 -28.72 4.36
CA GLU A 487 -12.43 -28.41 2.94
C GLU A 487 -11.18 -27.82 2.30
N MET A 488 -10.47 -26.94 3.02
CA MET A 488 -9.24 -26.28 2.52
C MET A 488 -8.03 -27.22 2.57
N GLU A 489 -7.98 -28.20 3.48
CA GLU A 489 -6.92 -29.24 3.48
C GLU A 489 -6.91 -30.03 2.18
N ARG A 490 -8.11 -30.28 1.59
CA ARG A 490 -8.26 -31.04 0.36
C ARG A 490 -7.99 -30.25 -0.90
N ILE A 491 -8.32 -28.93 -0.91
CA ILE A 491 -8.20 -28.05 -2.09
C ILE A 491 -6.85 -27.32 -2.09
N GLY A 492 -6.28 -27.07 -0.91
CA GLY A 492 -5.11 -26.23 -0.70
C GLY A 492 -5.47 -24.77 -0.43
N ILE A 493 -4.48 -24.00 0.03
CA ILE A 493 -4.64 -22.55 0.28
C ILE A 493 -4.61 -21.81 -1.07
N ASP A 494 -5.60 -20.97 -1.31
CA ASP A 494 -5.56 -20.03 -2.43
C ASP A 494 -4.51 -18.94 -2.14
N MET A 495 -3.44 -18.91 -2.93
CA MET A 495 -2.35 -17.95 -2.83
C MET A 495 -2.48 -16.81 -3.87
N THR A 496 -3.67 -16.64 -4.46
CA THR A 496 -3.92 -15.58 -5.44
C THR A 496 -3.83 -14.20 -4.78
N GLU A 497 -3.10 -13.31 -5.43
CA GLU A 497 -2.89 -11.93 -4.99
C GLU A 497 -3.97 -11.02 -5.56
N LYS A 498 -4.54 -10.14 -4.73
CA LYS A 498 -5.35 -8.99 -5.15
C LYS A 498 -4.48 -7.75 -5.14
N PHE A 499 -4.25 -7.18 -6.34
CA PHE A 499 -3.50 -5.93 -6.48
C PHE A 499 -4.36 -4.72 -6.11
N GLY A 500 -3.82 -3.83 -5.30
CA GLY A 500 -4.43 -2.58 -4.85
C GLY A 500 -3.36 -1.58 -4.44
N VAL A 501 -3.67 -0.65 -3.56
CA VAL A 501 -2.66 0.15 -2.85
C VAL A 501 -1.75 -0.79 -2.07
N THR A 502 -2.36 -1.77 -1.41
CA THR A 502 -1.69 -2.89 -0.75
C THR A 502 -1.92 -4.18 -1.56
N LEU A 503 -0.91 -5.04 -1.62
CA LEU A 503 -1.01 -6.38 -2.17
C LEU A 503 -1.55 -7.32 -1.09
N THR A 504 -2.81 -7.71 -1.21
CA THR A 504 -3.50 -8.58 -0.25
C THR A 504 -3.81 -9.95 -0.85
N LYS A 505 -4.25 -10.89 -0.03
CA LYS A 505 -4.83 -12.12 -0.53
C LYS A 505 -6.16 -11.85 -1.23
N ALA A 506 -6.42 -12.53 -2.34
CA ALA A 506 -7.70 -12.43 -3.04
C ALA A 506 -8.82 -13.14 -2.26
N VAL A 507 -8.48 -14.24 -1.59
CA VAL A 507 -9.37 -15.02 -0.74
C VAL A 507 -8.86 -14.97 0.70
N PRO A 508 -9.66 -14.52 1.68
CA PRO A 508 -9.27 -14.45 3.08
C PRO A 508 -8.80 -15.82 3.62
N LEU A 509 -7.77 -15.79 4.47
CA LEU A 509 -7.27 -16.97 5.14
C LEU A 509 -8.13 -17.30 6.36
N CYS A 510 -8.86 -18.42 6.29
CA CYS A 510 -9.55 -18.99 7.44
C CYS A 510 -8.76 -20.22 7.96
N ALA A 511 -8.51 -20.25 9.27
CA ALA A 511 -7.78 -21.34 9.92
C ALA A 511 -8.42 -21.71 11.26
N ILE A 512 -8.27 -22.99 11.67
CA ILE A 512 -8.76 -23.48 12.96
C ILE A 512 -7.61 -23.39 13.96
N ALA A 513 -7.85 -22.67 15.04
CA ALA A 513 -6.95 -22.58 16.18
C ALA A 513 -7.26 -23.68 17.22
N THR A 514 -6.23 -24.25 17.83
CA THR A 514 -6.35 -25.17 18.96
C THR A 514 -5.35 -24.71 20.02
N PRO A 515 -5.76 -24.37 21.24
CA PRO A 515 -4.83 -23.98 22.32
C PRO A 515 -3.75 -25.03 22.54
N ILE A 516 -2.52 -24.58 22.83
CA ILE A 516 -1.35 -25.42 23.15
C ILE A 516 -1.39 -25.84 24.60
#